data_15ba34574f109540033a1a5ae4240b15
#
_entry.id   15ba34574f109540033a1a5ae4240b15
#
_cell.length_a   1.000
_cell.length_b   1.000
_cell.length_c   1.000
_cell.angle_alpha   90.00
_cell.angle_beta   90.00
_cell.angle_gamma   90.00
#
_symmetry.space_group_name_H-M   'P 1'
#
loop_
_entity.id
_entity.type
_entity.pdbx_description
1 polymer ?
#
loop_
_entity_poly.entity_id
_entity_poly.type
_entity_poly.pdbx_seq_one_letter_code
_entity_poly.pdbx_strand_id
1 'polypeptide(L)'
;MNQSENISMQEQLSSTFSETTNNLDTFKIHVQKDNWIEVATQLKDEYGLVFFSWLSAVDWENEVSFGDPPKEEVEPSFEILYCLSDITDGNFVVVSTKIEKENPSIASLIDIFPGANWHEREAFEMFGISFEGHPNLIKLYLPDGFEGNPLLKSYELLTREVKPWPGEVDVEPMPESEEDQSEKEE
;
A
#
# COMPACT_ATOMS: atom_id res chain seq x y z
N MET A 1 -0.58 8.25 30.10
CA MET A 1 -1.40 9.05 29.18
C MET A 1 -2.39 8.11 28.53
N ASN A 2 -3.63 8.50 28.50
CA ASN A 2 -4.77 7.64 28.77
C ASN A 2 -5.24 6.76 27.60
N GLN A 3 -5.06 5.44 27.73
CA GLN A 3 -5.76 4.44 26.89
C GLN A 3 -7.31 4.62 26.94
N SER A 4 -7.84 5.25 27.98
CA SER A 4 -9.29 5.50 28.12
C SER A 4 -9.83 6.58 27.17
N GLU A 5 -9.03 7.59 26.82
CA GLU A 5 -9.44 8.66 25.88
C GLU A 5 -9.34 8.18 24.43
N ASN A 6 -8.36 7.33 24.13
CA ASN A 6 -8.22 6.70 22.82
C ASN A 6 -9.40 5.74 22.52
N ILE A 7 -9.88 5.00 23.52
CA ILE A 7 -11.06 4.15 23.41
C ILE A 7 -12.32 5.00 23.13
N SER A 8 -12.47 6.12 23.82
CA SER A 8 -13.59 7.06 23.63
C SER A 8 -13.66 7.62 22.19
N MET A 9 -12.51 8.02 21.60
CA MET A 9 -12.46 8.51 20.22
C MET A 9 -12.79 7.42 19.20
N GLN A 10 -12.22 6.24 19.36
CA GLN A 10 -12.50 5.10 18.48
C GLN A 10 -13.98 4.67 18.54
N GLU A 11 -14.59 4.71 19.72
CA GLU A 11 -16.03 4.43 19.87
C GLU A 11 -16.89 5.47 19.15
N GLN A 12 -16.53 6.76 19.24
CA GLN A 12 -17.22 7.83 18.53
C GLN A 12 -17.10 7.66 17.01
N LEU A 13 -15.89 7.39 16.52
CA LEU A 13 -15.65 7.15 15.10
C LEU A 13 -16.38 5.90 14.59
N SER A 14 -16.40 4.81 15.38
CA SER A 14 -17.15 3.60 15.02
C SER A 14 -18.66 3.81 14.96
N SER A 15 -19.19 4.77 15.71
CA SER A 15 -20.61 5.12 15.64
C SER A 15 -20.95 6.01 14.45
N THR A 16 -19.99 6.79 13.98
CA THR A 16 -20.16 7.73 12.85
C THR A 16 -19.92 7.07 11.50
N PHE A 17 -18.88 6.22 11.42
CA PHE A 17 -18.48 5.54 10.19
C PHE A 17 -18.88 4.07 10.22
N SER A 18 -19.60 3.61 9.19
CA SER A 18 -20.16 2.25 9.12
C SER A 18 -19.13 1.16 8.82
N GLU A 19 -18.06 1.53 8.09
CA GLU A 19 -17.01 0.59 7.66
C GLU A 19 -15.70 0.89 8.39
N THR A 20 -15.51 0.29 9.55
CA THR A 20 -14.30 0.45 10.36
C THR A 20 -13.66 -0.88 10.69
N THR A 21 -12.34 -0.90 10.76
CA THR A 21 -11.56 -2.05 11.23
C THR A 21 -10.56 -1.62 12.30
N ASN A 22 -10.32 -2.49 13.27
CA ASN A 22 -9.31 -2.27 14.31
C ASN A 22 -8.40 -3.50 14.37
N ASN A 23 -7.20 -3.36 13.83
CA ASN A 23 -6.21 -4.43 13.78
C ASN A 23 -4.87 -3.91 14.32
N LEU A 24 -4.27 -4.66 15.24
CA LEU A 24 -2.94 -4.36 15.81
C LEU A 24 -2.83 -2.90 16.29
N ASP A 25 -3.81 -2.46 17.09
CA ASP A 25 -3.93 -1.11 17.64
C ASP A 25 -4.06 0.02 16.57
N THR A 26 -4.32 -0.33 15.32
CA THR A 26 -4.56 0.62 14.24
C THR A 26 -6.04 0.68 13.91
N PHE A 27 -6.65 1.83 14.19
CA PHE A 27 -8.03 2.10 13.81
C PHE A 27 -8.08 2.63 12.37
N LYS A 28 -8.82 1.94 11.52
CA LYS A 28 -8.93 2.24 10.08
C LYS A 28 -10.38 2.43 9.69
N ILE A 29 -10.65 3.51 8.96
CA ILE A 29 -11.95 3.84 8.37
C ILE A 29 -11.87 3.57 6.87
N HIS A 30 -12.82 2.80 6.34
CA HIS A 30 -12.96 2.58 4.90
C HIS A 30 -14.03 3.53 4.36
N VAL A 31 -13.68 4.30 3.32
CA VAL A 31 -14.57 5.28 2.73
C VAL A 31 -14.72 5.07 1.24
N GLN A 32 -15.87 5.47 0.69
CA GLN A 32 -16.04 5.54 -0.75
C GLN A 32 -15.25 6.74 -1.31
N LYS A 33 -14.76 6.61 -2.54
CA LYS A 33 -13.99 7.66 -3.23
C LYS A 33 -14.68 9.03 -3.19
N ASP A 34 -16.00 9.07 -3.35
CA ASP A 34 -16.78 10.30 -3.38
C ASP A 34 -16.83 11.05 -2.04
N ASN A 35 -16.68 10.31 -0.94
CA ASN A 35 -16.69 10.86 0.43
C ASN A 35 -15.30 11.21 0.94
N TRP A 36 -14.24 11.00 0.14
CA TRP A 36 -12.84 11.16 0.51
C TRP A 36 -12.50 12.52 1.13
N ILE A 37 -12.93 13.58 0.48
CA ILE A 37 -12.71 14.97 0.91
C ILE A 37 -13.57 15.31 2.14
N GLU A 38 -14.84 14.91 2.13
CA GLU A 38 -15.77 15.18 3.22
C GLU A 38 -15.29 14.56 4.54
N VAL A 39 -14.90 13.28 4.49
CA VAL A 39 -14.37 12.57 5.68
C VAL A 39 -13.08 13.21 6.18
N ALA A 40 -12.16 13.59 5.29
CA ALA A 40 -10.93 14.26 5.68
C ALA A 40 -11.21 15.61 6.39
N THR A 41 -12.16 16.37 5.88
CA THR A 41 -12.60 17.64 6.49
C THR A 41 -13.25 17.40 7.83
N GLN A 42 -14.16 16.43 7.92
CA GLN A 42 -14.84 16.08 9.16
C GLN A 42 -13.85 15.64 10.25
N LEU A 43 -12.91 14.77 9.92
CA LEU A 43 -11.89 14.30 10.86
C LEU A 43 -11.02 15.44 11.40
N LYS A 44 -10.68 16.41 10.55
CA LYS A 44 -9.95 17.61 10.96
C LYS A 44 -10.75 18.52 11.86
N ASP A 45 -11.97 18.88 11.44
CA ASP A 45 -12.74 19.97 12.06
C ASP A 45 -13.54 19.53 13.30
N GLU A 46 -14.06 18.29 13.29
CA GLU A 46 -14.90 17.77 14.36
C GLU A 46 -14.11 16.94 15.39
N TYR A 47 -13.08 16.20 14.92
CA TYR A 47 -12.29 15.30 15.78
C TYR A 47 -10.90 15.83 16.14
N GLY A 48 -10.51 17.00 15.60
CA GLY A 48 -9.23 17.64 15.94
C GLY A 48 -7.99 16.91 15.39
N LEU A 49 -8.14 16.05 14.39
CA LEU A 49 -7.04 15.33 13.74
C LEU A 49 -6.35 16.25 12.73
N VAL A 50 -5.58 17.21 13.23
CA VAL A 50 -5.02 18.31 12.44
C VAL A 50 -3.69 17.99 11.76
N PHE A 51 -2.99 16.97 12.23
CA PHE A 51 -1.68 16.60 11.70
C PHE A 51 -1.80 15.52 10.62
N PHE A 52 -1.38 15.86 9.42
CA PHE A 52 -1.29 14.93 8.30
C PHE A 52 0.04 14.18 8.39
N SER A 53 -0.03 12.91 8.79
CA SER A 53 1.16 12.12 9.06
C SER A 53 1.78 11.56 7.77
N TRP A 54 0.97 10.95 6.91
CA TRP A 54 1.41 10.39 5.63
C TRP A 54 0.22 10.04 4.73
N LEU A 55 0.49 9.88 3.43
CA LEU A 55 -0.38 9.24 2.45
C LEU A 55 0.47 8.29 1.61
N SER A 56 -0.07 7.14 1.29
CA SER A 56 0.54 6.19 0.36
C SER A 56 -0.54 5.31 -0.29
N ALA A 57 -0.12 4.39 -1.15
CA ALA A 57 -1.02 3.44 -1.79
C ALA A 57 -0.50 2.01 -1.67
N VAL A 58 -1.41 1.06 -1.85
CA VAL A 58 -1.11 -0.36 -1.97
C VAL A 58 -1.67 -0.86 -3.30
N ASP A 59 -0.85 -1.55 -4.05
CA ASP A 59 -1.26 -2.24 -5.26
C ASP A 59 -1.67 -3.68 -4.91
N TRP A 60 -2.96 -3.99 -5.07
CA TRP A 60 -3.55 -5.30 -4.81
C TRP A 60 -3.55 -6.22 -6.03
N GLU A 61 -2.76 -5.92 -7.05
CA GLU A 61 -2.55 -6.84 -8.18
C GLU A 61 -1.71 -8.04 -7.76
N ASN A 62 -2.10 -9.22 -8.22
CA ASN A 62 -1.42 -10.50 -7.91
C ASN A 62 -1.25 -10.72 -6.39
N GLU A 63 -2.24 -10.30 -5.59
CA GLU A 63 -2.23 -10.64 -4.18
C GLU A 63 -2.21 -12.16 -4.02
N VAL A 64 -1.15 -12.65 -3.41
CA VAL A 64 -1.11 -14.02 -2.93
C VAL A 64 -1.93 -14.07 -1.66
N SER A 65 -3.13 -14.63 -1.73
CA SER A 65 -3.92 -14.83 -0.53
C SER A 65 -3.14 -15.68 0.46
N PHE A 66 -3.04 -15.20 1.71
CA PHE A 66 -2.37 -15.95 2.77
C PHE A 66 -3.16 -17.22 3.08
N GLY A 67 -2.51 -18.34 2.94
CA GLY A 67 -3.03 -19.66 3.29
C GLY A 67 -2.91 -20.67 2.16
N ASP A 68 -2.89 -21.95 2.52
CA ASP A 68 -2.92 -23.08 1.62
C ASP A 68 -4.17 -23.91 1.94
N PRO A 69 -5.18 -23.95 1.06
CA PRO A 69 -5.27 -23.27 -0.25
C PRO A 69 -5.60 -21.76 -0.13
N PRO A 70 -5.27 -20.95 -1.17
CA PRO A 70 -5.61 -19.53 -1.24
C PRO A 70 -7.14 -19.36 -1.17
N LYS A 71 -7.60 -18.43 -0.31
CA LYS A 71 -9.01 -18.37 0.05
C LYS A 71 -9.89 -17.56 -0.90
N GLU A 72 -9.38 -16.52 -1.53
CA GLU A 72 -10.19 -15.64 -2.40
C GLU A 72 -9.30 -14.94 -3.43
N GLU A 73 -9.77 -14.81 -4.67
CA GLU A 73 -9.21 -13.91 -5.66
C GLU A 73 -9.68 -12.49 -5.32
N VAL A 74 -8.74 -11.56 -5.15
CA VAL A 74 -9.03 -10.15 -4.94
C VAL A 74 -9.03 -9.44 -6.29
N GLU A 75 -10.07 -8.65 -6.58
CA GLU A 75 -10.09 -7.84 -7.79
C GLU A 75 -8.93 -6.84 -7.77
N PRO A 76 -8.15 -6.74 -8.87
CA PRO A 76 -7.04 -5.80 -8.96
C PRO A 76 -7.50 -4.37 -8.71
N SER A 77 -6.93 -3.72 -7.70
CA SER A 77 -7.30 -2.36 -7.32
C SER A 77 -6.13 -1.66 -6.63
N PHE A 78 -6.17 -0.32 -6.60
CA PHE A 78 -5.35 0.42 -5.65
C PHE A 78 -6.14 0.70 -4.39
N GLU A 79 -5.50 0.55 -3.24
CA GLU A 79 -6.00 1.08 -1.99
C GLU A 79 -5.13 2.28 -1.61
N ILE A 80 -5.74 3.46 -1.56
CA ILE A 80 -5.07 4.69 -1.11
C ILE A 80 -5.37 4.85 0.37
N LEU A 81 -4.34 5.17 1.14
CA LEU A 81 -4.43 5.36 2.58
C LEU A 81 -3.81 6.70 2.97
N TYR A 82 -4.41 7.38 3.94
CA TYR A 82 -3.76 8.46 4.66
C TYR A 82 -3.93 8.30 6.16
N CYS A 83 -3.03 8.88 6.91
CA CYS A 83 -3.08 8.88 8.36
C CYS A 83 -3.14 10.32 8.88
N LEU A 84 -4.13 10.56 9.73
CA LEU A 84 -4.26 11.80 10.49
C LEU A 84 -4.01 11.53 11.95
N SER A 85 -3.44 12.51 12.65
CA SER A 85 -3.22 12.42 14.08
C SER A 85 -3.51 13.74 14.81
N ASP A 86 -3.86 13.58 16.08
CA ASP A 86 -3.89 14.67 17.04
C ASP A 86 -2.52 14.80 17.68
N ILE A 87 -2.00 16.03 17.69
CA ILE A 87 -0.69 16.34 18.26
C ILE A 87 -0.70 16.47 19.78
N THR A 88 -1.88 16.53 20.40
CA THR A 88 -2.05 16.74 21.85
C THR A 88 -2.05 15.42 22.61
N ASP A 89 -2.91 14.49 22.20
CA ASP A 89 -3.16 13.24 22.91
C ASP A 89 -2.52 12.03 22.23
N GLY A 90 -2.01 12.22 21.00
CA GLY A 90 -1.35 11.17 20.23
C GLY A 90 -2.32 10.17 19.59
N ASN A 91 -3.60 10.53 19.49
CA ASN A 91 -4.59 9.72 18.76
C ASN A 91 -4.32 9.80 17.27
N PHE A 92 -4.54 8.68 16.58
CA PHE A 92 -4.41 8.64 15.12
C PHE A 92 -5.47 7.74 14.49
N VAL A 93 -5.76 8.04 13.24
CA VAL A 93 -6.71 7.29 12.41
C VAL A 93 -6.13 7.12 11.02
N VAL A 94 -6.25 5.92 10.48
CA VAL A 94 -5.96 5.63 9.08
C VAL A 94 -7.27 5.64 8.31
N VAL A 95 -7.32 6.33 7.21
CA VAL A 95 -8.45 6.32 6.28
C VAL A 95 -8.02 5.67 4.99
N SER A 96 -8.86 4.81 4.43
CA SER A 96 -8.56 4.16 3.16
C SER A 96 -9.74 4.20 2.20
N THR A 97 -9.42 4.21 0.92
CA THR A 97 -10.38 4.03 -0.18
C THR A 97 -9.79 3.15 -1.26
N LYS A 98 -10.64 2.38 -1.94
CA LYS A 98 -10.25 1.61 -3.11
C LYS A 98 -10.60 2.37 -4.38
N ILE A 99 -9.71 2.33 -5.36
CA ILE A 99 -9.90 2.88 -6.70
C ILE A 99 -9.53 1.86 -7.78
N GLU A 100 -10.12 2.00 -8.95
CA GLU A 100 -9.85 1.16 -10.11
C GLU A 100 -8.45 1.40 -10.66
N LYS A 101 -7.82 0.35 -11.22
CA LYS A 101 -6.46 0.44 -11.78
C LYS A 101 -6.39 1.03 -13.19
N GLU A 102 -7.46 0.93 -13.97
CA GLU A 102 -7.45 1.37 -15.38
C GLU A 102 -7.26 2.88 -15.54
N ASN A 103 -7.87 3.67 -14.66
CA ASN A 103 -7.72 5.13 -14.64
C ASN A 103 -7.66 5.63 -13.19
N PRO A 104 -6.55 5.38 -12.49
CA PRO A 104 -6.46 5.64 -11.07
C PRO A 104 -6.40 7.15 -10.81
N SER A 105 -7.49 7.69 -10.28
CA SER A 105 -7.62 9.10 -9.95
C SER A 105 -8.40 9.28 -8.66
N ILE A 106 -8.04 10.28 -7.86
CA ILE A 106 -8.73 10.69 -6.64
C ILE A 106 -8.56 12.19 -6.42
N ALA A 107 -9.47 12.81 -5.68
CA ALA A 107 -9.35 14.21 -5.32
C ALA A 107 -8.17 14.47 -4.38
N SER A 108 -7.41 15.55 -4.64
CA SER A 108 -6.28 15.96 -3.80
C SER A 108 -6.76 16.47 -2.44
N LEU A 109 -6.01 16.13 -1.39
CA LEU A 109 -6.22 16.60 -0.03
C LEU A 109 -5.48 17.91 0.29
N ILE A 110 -4.76 18.49 -0.67
CA ILE A 110 -3.85 19.61 -0.45
C ILE A 110 -4.54 20.86 0.11
N ASP A 111 -5.79 21.11 -0.28
CA ASP A 111 -6.55 22.26 0.21
C ASP A 111 -6.95 22.13 1.69
N ILE A 112 -7.05 20.87 2.18
CA ILE A 112 -7.35 20.58 3.58
C ILE A 112 -6.05 20.46 4.38
N PHE A 113 -5.09 19.73 3.82
CA PHE A 113 -3.80 19.41 4.44
C PHE A 113 -2.65 19.74 3.48
N PRO A 114 -1.98 20.90 3.62
CA PRO A 114 -0.84 21.25 2.76
C PRO A 114 0.29 20.22 2.76
N GLY A 115 0.43 19.43 3.83
CA GLY A 115 1.38 18.33 3.92
C GLY A 115 1.14 17.19 2.90
N ALA A 116 -0.08 17.07 2.38
CA ALA A 116 -0.42 16.07 1.36
C ALA A 116 0.35 16.26 0.05
N ASN A 117 0.79 17.49 -0.27
CA ASN A 117 1.49 17.83 -1.51
C ASN A 117 2.59 16.81 -1.89
N TRP A 118 3.49 16.55 -0.97
CA TRP A 118 4.65 15.69 -1.23
C TRP A 118 4.27 14.21 -1.31
N HIS A 119 3.35 13.78 -0.47
CA HIS A 119 2.87 12.40 -0.44
C HIS A 119 2.06 12.05 -1.70
N GLU A 120 1.25 12.98 -2.19
CA GLU A 120 0.48 12.80 -3.42
C GLU A 120 1.39 12.74 -4.66
N ARG A 121 2.43 13.57 -4.70
CA ARG A 121 3.46 13.49 -5.76
C ARG A 121 4.25 12.19 -5.70
N GLU A 122 4.55 11.68 -4.52
CA GLU A 122 5.18 10.38 -4.33
C GLU A 122 4.26 9.26 -4.85
N ALA A 123 2.99 9.24 -4.46
CA ALA A 123 2.04 8.25 -4.92
C ALA A 123 1.80 8.33 -6.44
N PHE A 124 1.76 9.53 -7.01
CA PHE A 124 1.72 9.74 -8.45
C PHE A 124 2.93 9.12 -9.15
N GLU A 125 4.14 9.38 -8.66
CA GLU A 125 5.37 8.89 -9.27
C GLU A 125 5.53 7.38 -9.12
N MET A 126 5.20 6.83 -7.95
CA MET A 126 5.47 5.43 -7.63
C MET A 126 4.39 4.47 -8.12
N PHE A 127 3.13 4.90 -8.20
CA PHE A 127 1.98 4.05 -8.57
C PHE A 127 1.25 4.54 -9.83
N GLY A 128 1.50 5.75 -10.31
CA GLY A 128 0.78 6.33 -11.44
C GLY A 128 -0.61 6.88 -11.08
N ILE A 129 -0.90 7.10 -9.80
CA ILE A 129 -2.19 7.61 -9.32
C ILE A 129 -2.27 9.12 -9.54
N SER A 130 -3.34 9.59 -10.19
CA SER A 130 -3.59 11.01 -10.42
C SER A 130 -4.37 11.63 -9.27
N PHE A 131 -3.99 12.86 -8.87
CA PHE A 131 -4.64 13.62 -7.80
C PHE A 131 -5.31 14.87 -8.39
N GLU A 132 -6.63 14.82 -8.50
CA GLU A 132 -7.44 15.90 -9.07
C GLU A 132 -7.40 17.15 -8.18
N GLY A 133 -7.09 18.29 -8.77
CA GLY A 133 -6.93 19.56 -8.04
C GLY A 133 -5.56 19.80 -7.44
N HIS A 134 -4.61 18.87 -7.57
CA HIS A 134 -3.24 19.09 -7.12
C HIS A 134 -2.56 20.18 -7.98
N PRO A 135 -2.00 21.26 -7.39
CA PRO A 135 -1.52 22.43 -8.13
C PRO A 135 -0.25 22.16 -8.95
N ASN A 136 0.54 21.16 -8.59
CA ASN A 136 1.84 20.88 -9.23
C ASN A 136 2.21 19.39 -9.09
N LEU A 137 1.49 18.51 -9.81
CA LEU A 137 1.67 17.06 -9.77
C LEU A 137 2.84 16.65 -10.69
N ILE A 138 4.06 16.80 -10.20
CA ILE A 138 5.31 16.45 -10.91
C ILE A 138 6.12 15.42 -10.11
N LYS A 139 7.01 14.69 -10.79
CA LYS A 139 7.92 13.72 -10.17
C LYS A 139 8.71 14.33 -9.02
N LEU A 140 9.06 13.53 -8.00
CA LEU A 140 9.70 13.95 -6.76
C LEU A 140 11.09 13.36 -6.55
N TYR A 141 11.26 12.06 -6.81
CA TYR A 141 12.48 11.30 -6.50
C TYR A 141 13.24 10.83 -7.74
N LEU A 142 12.50 10.39 -8.75
CA LEU A 142 13.09 9.71 -9.89
C LEU A 142 13.62 10.71 -10.90
N PRO A 143 14.72 10.40 -11.62
CA PRO A 143 15.23 11.26 -12.67
C PRO A 143 14.24 11.36 -13.84
N ASP A 144 14.31 12.47 -14.61
CA ASP A 144 13.38 12.74 -15.72
C ASP A 144 13.29 11.63 -16.77
N GLY A 145 14.38 10.90 -16.98
CA GLY A 145 14.42 9.77 -17.91
C GLY A 145 13.96 8.43 -17.34
N PHE A 146 13.49 8.37 -16.10
CA PHE A 146 13.01 7.13 -15.53
C PHE A 146 11.62 6.78 -16.08
N GLU A 147 11.47 5.56 -16.60
CA GLU A 147 10.24 5.07 -17.20
C GLU A 147 9.50 4.11 -16.24
N GLY A 148 8.18 4.28 -16.16
CA GLY A 148 7.29 3.44 -15.34
C GLY A 148 7.16 3.88 -13.88
N ASN A 149 6.42 3.08 -13.11
CA ASN A 149 6.06 3.32 -11.72
C ASN A 149 6.59 2.16 -10.87
N PRO A 150 7.67 2.35 -10.09
CA PRO A 150 8.44 1.24 -9.52
C PRO A 150 7.76 0.50 -8.35
N LEU A 151 6.67 1.02 -7.78
CA LEU A 151 5.92 0.33 -6.73
C LEU A 151 4.71 -0.45 -7.25
N LEU A 152 4.48 -0.47 -8.56
CA LEU A 152 3.51 -1.39 -9.15
C LEU A 152 3.98 -2.83 -9.00
N LYS A 153 3.04 -3.74 -8.71
CA LYS A 153 3.32 -5.19 -8.68
C LYS A 153 3.75 -5.74 -10.04
N SER A 154 3.28 -5.11 -11.12
CA SER A 154 3.65 -5.44 -12.50
C SER A 154 5.00 -4.87 -12.93
N TYR A 155 5.64 -4.01 -12.11
CA TYR A 155 6.92 -3.43 -12.46
C TYR A 155 8.06 -4.46 -12.34
N GLU A 156 8.77 -4.69 -13.45
CA GLU A 156 9.89 -5.63 -13.50
C GLU A 156 11.14 -5.01 -12.86
N LEU A 157 11.57 -5.53 -11.71
CA LEU A 157 12.78 -5.08 -11.01
C LEU A 157 14.08 -5.41 -11.76
N LEU A 158 14.06 -6.45 -12.59
CA LEU A 158 15.21 -6.93 -13.34
C LEU A 158 14.87 -7.03 -14.83
N THR A 159 15.20 -6.00 -15.58
CA THR A 159 15.14 -6.00 -17.06
C THR A 159 16.35 -6.66 -17.72
N ARG A 160 17.23 -7.31 -16.96
CA ARG A 160 18.36 -8.04 -17.52
C ARG A 160 17.88 -9.35 -18.11
N GLU A 161 18.10 -9.54 -19.43
CA GLU A 161 18.20 -10.89 -19.99
C GLU A 161 19.21 -11.65 -19.12
N VAL A 162 18.73 -12.67 -18.42
CA VAL A 162 19.63 -13.59 -17.74
C VAL A 162 20.42 -14.29 -18.84
N LYS A 163 21.64 -13.88 -19.10
CA LYS A 163 22.53 -14.59 -20.01
C LYS A 163 22.61 -16.03 -19.52
N PRO A 164 22.43 -17.03 -20.43
CA PRO A 164 22.64 -18.41 -20.05
C PRO A 164 24.03 -18.52 -19.42
N TRP A 165 24.13 -19.29 -18.37
CA TRP A 165 25.38 -19.49 -17.63
C TRP A 165 26.50 -19.85 -18.61
N PRO A 166 27.65 -19.14 -18.64
CA PRO A 166 28.69 -19.36 -19.65
C PRO A 166 29.61 -20.55 -19.33
N GLY A 167 29.05 -21.68 -18.98
CA GLY A 167 29.79 -22.90 -18.72
C GLY A 167 28.83 -24.06 -18.44
N GLU A 168 29.16 -25.23 -18.97
CA GLU A 168 28.62 -26.47 -18.42
C GLU A 168 29.16 -26.57 -16.99
N VAL A 169 28.26 -26.58 -16.01
CA VAL A 169 28.66 -26.92 -14.64
C VAL A 169 29.07 -28.40 -14.70
N ASP A 170 30.35 -28.67 -14.57
CA ASP A 170 30.85 -30.01 -14.39
C ASP A 170 30.35 -30.49 -13.03
N VAL A 171 29.16 -31.07 -13.02
CA VAL A 171 28.56 -31.65 -11.84
C VAL A 171 29.33 -32.98 -11.64
N GLU A 172 30.24 -33.01 -10.71
CA GLU A 172 30.80 -34.28 -10.28
C GLU A 172 29.64 -35.24 -9.99
N PRO A 173 29.63 -36.43 -10.61
CA PRO A 173 28.58 -37.41 -10.35
C PRO A 173 28.53 -37.69 -8.85
N MET A 174 27.32 -37.65 -8.29
CA MET A 174 27.13 -38.02 -6.89
C MET A 174 27.73 -39.42 -6.65
N PRO A 175 28.46 -39.64 -5.52
CA PRO A 175 28.93 -40.96 -5.21
C PRO A 175 27.77 -41.95 -5.19
N GLU A 176 27.92 -43.05 -5.97
CA GLU A 176 26.92 -44.10 -6.02
C GLU A 176 26.65 -44.61 -4.61
N SER A 177 25.40 -44.67 -4.22
CA SER A 177 24.99 -45.22 -2.94
C SER A 177 25.37 -46.73 -2.88
N GLU A 178 25.71 -47.26 -1.71
CA GLU A 178 26.07 -48.67 -1.55
C GLU A 178 24.97 -49.65 -2.04
N GLU A 179 23.74 -49.19 -2.20
CA GLU A 179 22.60 -49.95 -2.75
C GLU A 179 22.72 -50.18 -4.26
N ASP A 180 23.28 -49.21 -5.03
CA ASP A 180 23.46 -49.32 -6.48
C ASP A 180 24.61 -50.27 -6.88
N GLN A 181 25.50 -50.63 -5.95
CA GLN A 181 26.60 -51.57 -6.18
C GLN A 181 26.17 -53.02 -6.02
N SER A 182 25.13 -53.28 -5.24
CA SER A 182 24.65 -54.65 -5.00
C SER A 182 23.79 -55.21 -6.16
N GLU A 183 23.20 -54.36 -7.01
CA GLU A 183 22.40 -54.81 -8.16
C GLU A 183 23.22 -55.08 -9.43
N LYS A 184 24.50 -54.75 -9.45
CA LYS A 184 25.41 -55.03 -10.60
C LYS A 184 26.21 -56.30 -10.49
N GLU A 185 26.11 -57.03 -9.38
CA GLU A 185 26.82 -58.30 -9.12
C GLU A 185 25.90 -59.54 -9.17
N GLU A 186 24.64 -59.45 -9.58
CA GLU A 186 23.77 -60.57 -9.94
C GLU A 186 23.62 -60.57 -11.51
#